data_68048a041a179a3ccd39897f5f7de765
#
_entry.id   68048a041a179a3ccd39897f5f7de765
#
_cell.length_a   1.000
_cell.length_b   1.000
_cell.length_c   1.000
_cell.angle_alpha   90.00
_cell.angle_beta   90.00
_cell.angle_gamma   90.00
#
_symmetry.space_group_name_H-M   'P 1'
#
loop_
_entity.id
_entity.type
_entity.pdbx_description
1 polymer ?
#
loop_
_entity_poly.entity_id
_entity_poly.type
_entity_poly.pdbx_seq_one_letter_code
_entity_poly.pdbx_strand_id
1 'polypeptide(L)'
;MKSKHICLFTISFLWALFAFSQEEEKEKIEGKGPRTFALRAGLDMIKLGRTQFEEGYQGVEIVGDLRLNKRLAVAAEVGSEQRTQQTEQINFTTNGSYIKLGVDYNFFNNWKGMDNALFVGFRLARSLHTHTVNNYTLYALNQYLAVDTRDGFLTGEREQLSTGWFEFLFGTKVQLLPNFYAGISLRMHGLLSNKQPQNFGNLYAPGFNRITDDNKFGGSINYTLTYSFPFRFKRKDPKN
;
A
#
# COMPACT_ATOMS: atom_id res chain seq x y z
N MET A 1 -0.89 36.74 -4.92
CA MET A 1 0.39 36.67 -4.19
C MET A 1 0.69 35.34 -3.46
N LYS A 2 -0.20 34.32 -3.49
CA LYS A 2 0.00 33.04 -2.75
C LYS A 2 0.83 31.97 -3.46
N SER A 3 1.05 32.06 -4.75
CA SER A 3 1.74 31.01 -5.53
C SER A 3 3.29 31.05 -5.44
N LYS A 4 3.87 32.21 -5.18
CA LYS A 4 5.34 32.37 -5.10
C LYS A 4 5.97 31.74 -3.85
N HIS A 5 5.23 31.65 -2.74
CA HIS A 5 5.73 31.06 -1.51
C HIS A 5 5.75 29.53 -1.53
N ILE A 6 4.84 28.92 -2.28
CA ILE A 6 4.79 27.45 -2.47
C ILE A 6 5.99 26.99 -3.30
N CYS A 7 6.35 27.74 -4.37
CA CYS A 7 7.51 27.44 -5.20
C CYS A 7 8.84 27.57 -4.43
N LEU A 8 8.96 28.59 -3.57
CA LEU A 8 10.14 28.77 -2.72
C LEU A 8 10.28 27.64 -1.68
N PHE A 9 9.17 27.20 -1.10
CA PHE A 9 9.19 26.11 -0.13
C PHE A 9 9.55 24.77 -0.75
N THR A 10 9.06 24.47 -1.97
CA THR A 10 9.42 23.25 -2.69
C THR A 10 10.88 23.25 -3.14
N ILE A 11 11.41 24.39 -3.55
CA ILE A 11 12.83 24.54 -3.94
C ILE A 11 13.74 24.40 -2.70
N SER A 12 13.39 24.99 -1.56
CA SER A 12 14.19 24.86 -0.33
C SER A 12 14.17 23.42 0.21
N PHE A 13 13.05 22.72 0.08
CA PHE A 13 12.94 21.31 0.46
C PHE A 13 13.78 20.39 -0.44
N LEU A 14 13.79 20.65 -1.74
CA LEU A 14 14.68 19.95 -2.70
C LEU A 14 16.16 20.22 -2.41
N TRP A 15 16.54 21.45 -2.08
CA TRP A 15 17.91 21.80 -1.69
C TRP A 15 18.35 21.13 -0.38
N ALA A 16 17.46 21.01 0.60
CA ALA A 16 17.72 20.27 1.82
C ALA A 16 17.99 18.78 1.55
N LEU A 17 17.26 18.16 0.63
CA LEU A 17 17.50 16.77 0.22
C LEU A 17 18.86 16.61 -0.50
N PHE A 18 19.31 17.59 -1.29
CA PHE A 18 20.64 17.58 -1.90
C PHE A 18 21.77 17.84 -0.91
N ALA A 19 21.56 18.64 0.14
CA ALA A 19 22.57 18.90 1.15
C ALA A 19 22.89 17.66 2.01
N PHE A 20 21.92 16.77 2.23
CA PHE A 20 22.15 15.49 2.89
C PHE A 20 22.83 14.43 2.01
N SER A 21 23.01 14.70 0.72
CA SER A 21 23.64 13.77 -0.25
C SER A 21 25.17 13.90 -0.33
N GLN A 22 25.80 14.86 0.33
CA GLN A 22 27.24 15.17 0.12
C GLN A 22 28.20 14.61 1.18
N GLU A 23 27.76 13.83 2.13
CA GLU A 23 28.70 13.07 2.98
C GLU A 23 28.90 11.65 2.41
N GLU A 24 29.51 11.54 1.25
CA GLU A 24 30.20 10.32 0.84
C GLU A 24 31.48 10.17 1.68
N GLU A 25 31.35 9.67 2.89
CA GLU A 25 32.46 9.04 3.55
C GLU A 25 32.87 7.82 2.70
N LYS A 26 34.09 7.90 2.10
CA LYS A 26 34.71 6.81 1.35
C LYS A 26 34.75 5.57 2.24
N GLU A 27 33.70 4.75 2.16
CA GLU A 27 33.69 3.44 2.80
C GLU A 27 34.89 2.66 2.23
N LYS A 28 35.93 2.48 3.06
CA LYS A 28 37.00 1.51 2.81
C LYS A 28 36.34 0.25 2.30
N ILE A 29 36.82 -0.24 1.16
CA ILE A 29 36.46 -1.53 0.59
C ILE A 29 36.86 -2.61 1.61
N GLU A 30 36.07 -2.78 2.64
CA GLU A 30 36.14 -3.94 3.50
C GLU A 30 35.76 -5.15 2.66
N GLY A 31 36.60 -6.13 2.64
CA GLY A 31 36.57 -7.31 1.81
C GLY A 31 35.17 -7.94 1.76
N LYS A 32 34.81 -8.42 0.58
CA LYS A 32 33.53 -9.06 0.24
C LYS A 32 33.16 -10.18 1.22
N GLY A 33 32.64 -9.84 2.39
CA GLY A 33 31.99 -10.78 3.29
C GLY A 33 30.80 -11.48 2.62
N PRO A 34 30.35 -12.64 3.11
CA PRO A 34 29.22 -13.35 2.54
C PRO A 34 28.00 -12.42 2.50
N ARG A 35 27.38 -12.30 1.33
CA ARG A 35 26.15 -11.51 1.18
C ARG A 35 25.08 -12.15 2.03
N THR A 36 24.58 -11.44 3.02
CA THR A 36 23.45 -11.90 3.84
C THR A 36 22.17 -11.43 3.17
N PHE A 37 21.44 -12.36 2.60
CA PHE A 37 20.07 -12.13 2.17
C PHE A 37 19.17 -12.30 3.38
N ALA A 38 18.18 -11.44 3.53
CA ALA A 38 17.18 -11.58 4.58
C ALA A 38 15.79 -11.51 3.94
N LEU A 39 15.03 -12.55 4.13
CA LEU A 39 13.60 -12.56 3.81
C LEU A 39 12.87 -12.11 5.06
N ARG A 40 12.06 -11.06 4.95
CA ARG A 40 11.14 -10.64 6.00
C ARG A 40 9.74 -10.94 5.55
N ALA A 41 8.91 -11.48 6.45
CA ALA A 41 7.50 -11.70 6.23
C ALA A 41 6.70 -11.27 7.46
N GLY A 42 5.51 -10.76 7.26
CA GLY A 42 4.66 -10.28 8.36
C GLY A 42 3.29 -9.85 7.90
N LEU A 43 2.61 -9.09 8.75
CA LEU A 43 1.22 -8.66 8.58
C LEU A 43 1.09 -7.15 8.71
N ASP A 44 0.09 -6.60 8.02
CA ASP A 44 -0.37 -5.23 8.24
C ASP A 44 -1.37 -5.20 9.40
N MET A 45 -0.96 -4.57 10.48
CA MET A 45 -1.74 -4.50 11.71
C MET A 45 -2.90 -3.51 11.61
N ILE A 46 -2.82 -2.50 10.72
CA ILE A 46 -3.93 -1.55 10.52
C ILE A 46 -5.13 -2.28 9.93
N LYS A 47 -4.92 -3.16 8.93
CA LYS A 47 -6.02 -3.92 8.34
C LYS A 47 -6.66 -4.89 9.33
N LEU A 48 -5.85 -5.55 10.14
CA LEU A 48 -6.34 -6.41 11.22
C LEU A 48 -7.13 -5.61 12.27
N GLY A 49 -6.62 -4.45 12.67
CA GLY A 49 -7.31 -3.55 13.59
C GLY A 49 -8.65 -3.07 13.02
N ARG A 50 -8.67 -2.63 11.76
CA ARG A 50 -9.92 -2.23 11.09
C ARG A 50 -10.94 -3.37 11.06
N THR A 51 -10.50 -4.60 10.81
CA THR A 51 -11.38 -5.79 10.84
C THR A 51 -12.05 -5.97 12.20
N GLN A 52 -11.37 -5.60 13.28
CA GLN A 52 -11.91 -5.74 14.64
C GLN A 52 -12.81 -4.58 15.06
N PHE A 53 -12.54 -3.35 14.58
CA PHE A 53 -13.17 -2.14 15.11
C PHE A 53 -14.05 -1.41 14.09
N GLU A 54 -13.98 -1.71 12.79
CA GLU A 54 -14.77 -1.05 11.74
C GLU A 54 -15.87 -1.98 11.25
N GLU A 55 -17.13 -1.60 11.47
CA GLU A 55 -18.29 -2.36 10.99
C GLU A 55 -18.31 -2.44 9.46
N GLY A 56 -18.61 -3.62 8.93
CA GLY A 56 -18.68 -3.86 7.49
C GLY A 56 -17.33 -3.93 6.79
N TYR A 57 -16.21 -3.97 7.54
CA TYR A 57 -14.87 -4.17 7.01
C TYR A 57 -14.24 -5.48 7.51
N GLN A 58 -13.71 -6.26 6.59
CA GLN A 58 -12.85 -7.42 6.86
C GLN A 58 -11.66 -7.36 5.91
N GLY A 59 -10.46 -7.42 6.44
CA GLY A 59 -9.27 -7.34 5.61
C GLY A 59 -8.03 -7.92 6.28
N VAL A 60 -7.19 -8.54 5.46
CA VAL A 60 -5.88 -9.05 5.85
C VAL A 60 -4.88 -8.76 4.74
N GLU A 61 -3.67 -8.37 5.11
CA GLU A 61 -2.55 -8.18 4.18
C GLU A 61 -1.30 -8.82 4.75
N ILE A 62 -0.71 -9.72 3.97
CA ILE A 62 0.60 -10.31 4.23
C ILE A 62 1.61 -9.48 3.46
N VAL A 63 2.65 -9.06 4.15
CA VAL A 63 3.75 -8.28 3.57
C VAL A 63 5.02 -9.09 3.59
N GLY A 64 5.83 -8.99 2.55
CA GLY A 64 7.12 -9.64 2.48
C GLY A 64 8.13 -8.78 1.73
N ASP A 65 9.40 -8.82 2.18
CA ASP A 65 10.49 -8.23 1.44
C ASP A 65 11.75 -9.10 1.48
N LEU A 66 12.43 -9.13 0.36
CA LEU A 66 13.72 -9.80 0.21
C LEU A 66 14.80 -8.73 0.08
N ARG A 67 15.62 -8.59 1.11
CA ARG A 67 16.77 -7.70 1.09
C ARG A 67 17.86 -8.28 0.17
N LEU A 68 18.17 -7.57 -0.90
CA LEU A 68 19.22 -7.94 -1.84
C LEU A 68 20.60 -7.41 -1.40
N ASN A 69 20.62 -6.26 -0.77
CA ASN A 69 21.81 -5.64 -0.20
C ASN A 69 21.42 -4.66 0.93
N LYS A 70 22.37 -3.90 1.47
CA LYS A 70 22.10 -2.93 2.57
C LYS A 70 21.09 -1.84 2.19
N ARG A 71 20.97 -1.50 0.90
CA ARG A 71 20.15 -0.39 0.40
C ARG A 71 18.90 -0.83 -0.36
N LEU A 72 18.89 -2.00 -0.99
CA LEU A 72 17.81 -2.41 -1.89
C LEU A 72 17.13 -3.68 -1.40
N ALA A 73 15.80 -3.65 -1.38
CA ALA A 73 14.96 -4.81 -1.16
C ALA A 73 13.87 -4.88 -2.24
N VAL A 74 13.51 -6.10 -2.64
CA VAL A 74 12.31 -6.38 -3.44
C VAL A 74 11.20 -6.72 -2.48
N ALA A 75 10.02 -6.15 -2.70
CA ALA A 75 8.88 -6.37 -1.82
C ALA A 75 7.67 -6.88 -2.59
N ALA A 76 6.91 -7.73 -1.92
CA ALA A 76 5.65 -8.28 -2.39
C ALA A 76 4.62 -8.23 -1.25
N GLU A 77 3.38 -7.86 -1.58
CA GLU A 77 2.29 -7.78 -0.63
C GLU A 77 1.07 -8.45 -1.28
N VAL A 78 0.35 -9.24 -0.49
CA VAL A 78 -0.89 -9.91 -0.93
C VAL A 78 -1.94 -9.69 0.13
N GLY A 79 -3.11 -9.25 -0.28
CA GLY A 79 -4.21 -8.99 0.63
C GLY A 79 -5.56 -9.40 0.08
N SER A 80 -6.50 -9.53 1.00
CA SER A 80 -7.91 -9.73 0.72
C SER A 80 -8.73 -8.78 1.58
N GLU A 81 -9.74 -8.17 0.99
CA GLU A 81 -10.65 -7.25 1.68
C GLU A 81 -12.08 -7.49 1.25
N GLN A 82 -12.97 -7.43 2.25
CA GLN A 82 -14.40 -7.31 2.05
C GLN A 82 -14.86 -6.03 2.73
N ARG A 83 -15.63 -5.22 2.03
CA ARG A 83 -16.18 -3.98 2.57
C ARG A 83 -17.62 -3.79 2.15
N THR A 84 -18.49 -3.63 3.13
CA THR A 84 -19.87 -3.18 2.93
C THR A 84 -19.95 -1.69 3.22
N GLN A 85 -20.47 -0.93 2.29
CA GLN A 85 -20.67 0.50 2.44
C GLN A 85 -22.14 0.84 2.23
N GLN A 86 -22.67 1.63 3.15
CA GLN A 86 -24.00 2.19 3.05
C GLN A 86 -23.89 3.70 2.90
N THR A 87 -24.44 4.20 1.82
CA THR A 87 -24.65 5.62 1.58
C THR A 87 -26.16 5.90 1.57
N GLU A 88 -26.57 7.16 1.48
CA GLU A 88 -28.00 7.52 1.36
C GLU A 88 -28.68 6.93 0.13
N GLN A 89 -27.90 6.65 -0.91
CA GLN A 89 -28.40 6.24 -2.23
C GLN A 89 -28.18 4.76 -2.54
N ILE A 90 -27.12 4.16 -2.03
CA ILE A 90 -26.74 2.78 -2.36
C ILE A 90 -26.07 2.08 -1.18
N ASN A 91 -26.43 0.83 -0.97
CA ASN A 91 -25.72 -0.11 -0.11
C ASN A 91 -25.09 -1.20 -0.99
N PHE A 92 -23.79 -1.33 -0.91
CA PHE A 92 -23.05 -2.31 -1.70
C PHE A 92 -21.95 -2.99 -0.89
N THR A 93 -21.63 -4.22 -1.29
CA THR A 93 -20.53 -5.01 -0.73
C THR A 93 -19.50 -5.26 -1.82
N THR A 94 -18.27 -4.89 -1.57
CA THR A 94 -17.11 -5.24 -2.40
C THR A 94 -16.32 -6.33 -1.71
N ASN A 95 -15.96 -7.37 -2.46
CA ASN A 95 -15.10 -8.46 -1.99
C ASN A 95 -14.05 -8.78 -3.05
N GLY A 96 -12.79 -8.87 -2.65
CA GLY A 96 -11.72 -9.19 -3.57
C GLY A 96 -10.35 -9.31 -2.94
N SER A 97 -9.39 -9.63 -3.80
CA SER A 97 -7.99 -9.79 -3.42
C SER A 97 -7.10 -8.93 -4.30
N TYR A 98 -5.92 -8.63 -3.83
CA TYR A 98 -4.94 -7.85 -4.57
C TYR A 98 -3.52 -8.32 -4.30
N ILE A 99 -2.65 -7.99 -5.24
CA ILE A 99 -1.22 -8.20 -5.15
C ILE A 99 -0.50 -6.88 -5.44
N LYS A 100 0.58 -6.63 -4.73
CA LYS A 100 1.48 -5.48 -4.95
C LYS A 100 2.90 -6.00 -5.04
N LEU A 101 3.65 -5.53 -6.03
CA LEU A 101 5.04 -5.88 -6.26
C LEU A 101 5.86 -4.61 -6.43
N GLY A 102 7.05 -4.58 -5.87
CA GLY A 102 7.89 -3.42 -6.00
C GLY A 102 9.23 -3.48 -5.30
N VAL A 103 9.82 -2.32 -5.08
CA VAL A 103 11.16 -2.17 -4.55
C VAL A 103 11.21 -1.13 -3.45
N ASP A 104 12.07 -1.34 -2.46
CA ASP A 104 12.36 -0.39 -1.39
C ASP A 104 13.84 -0.02 -1.44
N TYR A 105 14.11 1.27 -1.39
CA TYR A 105 15.46 1.82 -1.27
C TYR A 105 15.67 2.41 0.13
N ASN A 106 16.55 1.80 0.90
CA ASN A 106 16.94 2.26 2.23
C ASN A 106 18.10 3.25 2.10
N PHE A 107 17.88 4.47 2.55
CA PHE A 107 18.89 5.54 2.57
C PHE A 107 19.47 5.80 3.96
N PHE A 108 19.04 5.04 4.97
CA PHE A 108 19.54 5.16 6.33
C PHE A 108 20.79 4.30 6.54
N ASN A 109 21.83 4.92 7.08
CA ASN A 109 23.04 4.22 7.50
C ASN A 109 22.94 3.90 9.00
N ASN A 110 22.83 2.62 9.33
CA ASN A 110 22.71 2.16 10.71
C ASN A 110 24.00 2.32 11.50
N TRP A 111 23.91 2.61 12.79
CA TRP A 111 25.03 2.44 13.72
C TRP A 111 25.29 0.97 13.96
N LYS A 112 26.52 0.63 14.42
CA LYS A 112 26.89 -0.76 14.67
C LYS A 112 25.90 -1.44 15.63
N GLY A 113 25.40 -2.60 15.23
CA GLY A 113 24.47 -3.39 16.04
C GLY A 113 22.98 -3.08 15.83
N MET A 114 22.63 -2.09 14.99
CA MET A 114 21.24 -1.80 14.64
C MET A 114 20.93 -2.26 13.21
N ASP A 115 19.68 -2.65 12.96
CA ASP A 115 19.19 -3.00 11.62
C ASP A 115 17.88 -2.27 11.31
N ASN A 116 17.90 -0.95 11.49
CA ASN A 116 16.79 -0.07 11.17
C ASN A 116 16.85 0.35 9.69
N ALA A 117 15.73 0.77 9.14
CA ALA A 117 15.66 1.29 7.79
C ALA A 117 14.77 2.52 7.74
N LEU A 118 15.21 3.54 7.02
CA LEU A 118 14.39 4.64 6.55
C LEU A 118 14.39 4.53 5.02
N PHE A 119 13.22 4.30 4.42
CA PHE A 119 13.16 3.89 3.03
C PHE A 119 12.12 4.65 2.24
N VAL A 120 12.38 4.77 0.95
CA VAL A 120 11.38 5.10 -0.06
C VAL A 120 11.11 3.87 -0.89
N GLY A 121 9.87 3.69 -1.32
CA GLY A 121 9.49 2.53 -2.10
C GLY A 121 8.55 2.86 -3.24
N PHE A 122 8.49 1.95 -4.18
CA PHE A 122 7.55 1.97 -5.29
C PHE A 122 6.86 0.61 -5.40
N ARG A 123 5.57 0.60 -5.69
CA ARG A 123 4.77 -0.60 -5.94
C ARG A 123 3.95 -0.44 -7.20
N LEU A 124 3.79 -1.52 -7.92
CA LEU A 124 2.72 -1.73 -8.88
C LEU A 124 1.75 -2.74 -8.29
N ALA A 125 0.47 -2.45 -8.43
CA ALA A 125 -0.58 -3.20 -7.75
C ALA A 125 -1.75 -3.50 -8.68
N ARG A 126 -2.40 -4.63 -8.43
CA ARG A 126 -3.62 -5.04 -9.10
C ARG A 126 -4.58 -5.72 -8.15
N SER A 127 -5.84 -5.33 -8.21
CA SER A 127 -6.96 -5.94 -7.52
C SER A 127 -7.88 -6.65 -8.50
N LEU A 128 -8.41 -7.79 -8.06
CA LEU A 128 -9.53 -8.49 -8.69
C LEU A 128 -10.63 -8.59 -7.64
N HIS A 129 -11.82 -8.09 -7.96
CA HIS A 129 -12.90 -7.98 -6.99
C HIS A 129 -14.27 -8.05 -7.64
N THR A 130 -15.28 -8.23 -6.81
CA THR A 130 -16.70 -8.24 -7.21
C THR A 130 -17.44 -7.19 -6.41
N HIS A 131 -18.41 -6.54 -7.06
CA HIS A 131 -19.41 -5.70 -6.42
C HIS A 131 -20.75 -6.41 -6.36
N THR A 132 -21.40 -6.32 -5.21
CA THR A 132 -22.78 -6.77 -5.01
C THR A 132 -23.57 -5.58 -4.49
N VAL A 133 -24.59 -5.18 -5.21
CA VAL A 133 -25.54 -4.15 -4.76
C VAL A 133 -26.54 -4.83 -3.84
N ASN A 134 -26.62 -4.39 -2.58
CA ASN A 134 -27.54 -4.95 -1.57
C ASN A 134 -28.91 -4.28 -1.70
N ASN A 135 -28.94 -2.95 -1.71
CA ASN A 135 -30.15 -2.16 -1.99
C ASN A 135 -29.76 -0.78 -2.53
N TYR A 136 -30.71 -0.10 -3.14
CA TYR A 136 -30.54 1.26 -3.63
C TYR A 136 -31.81 2.07 -3.51
N THR A 137 -31.67 3.40 -3.47
CA THR A 137 -32.75 4.35 -3.31
C THR A 137 -32.86 5.23 -4.55
N LEU A 138 -34.02 5.25 -5.17
CA LEU A 138 -34.31 6.12 -6.31
C LEU A 138 -34.92 7.41 -5.82
N TYR A 139 -34.36 8.54 -6.19
CA TYR A 139 -34.94 9.87 -6.00
C TYR A 139 -35.58 10.33 -7.30
N ALA A 140 -36.87 10.52 -7.31
CA ALA A 140 -37.58 11.15 -8.43
C ALA A 140 -37.86 12.63 -8.12
N LEU A 141 -37.65 13.51 -9.09
CA LEU A 141 -37.86 14.97 -8.97
C LEU A 141 -39.26 15.38 -8.52
N ASN A 142 -40.26 14.52 -8.67
CA ASN A 142 -41.65 14.75 -8.32
C ASN A 142 -42.18 13.80 -7.25
N GLN A 143 -41.33 13.34 -6.35
CA GLN A 143 -41.69 12.35 -5.34
C GLN A 143 -42.36 13.06 -4.13
N TYR A 144 -43.70 13.02 -4.06
CA TYR A 144 -44.49 13.54 -2.93
C TYR A 144 -44.59 12.53 -1.75
N LEU A 145 -44.19 11.29 -1.93
CA LEU A 145 -44.27 10.20 -0.94
C LEU A 145 -42.89 9.53 -0.75
N ALA A 146 -42.79 8.79 0.35
CA ALA A 146 -41.55 8.22 0.86
C ALA A 146 -40.57 7.68 -0.20
N VAL A 147 -39.33 7.89 0.07
CA VAL A 147 -38.19 7.36 -0.65
C VAL A 147 -38.36 5.85 -0.87
N ASP A 148 -38.40 5.44 -2.12
CA ASP A 148 -38.60 4.06 -2.51
C ASP A 148 -37.24 3.31 -2.50
N THR A 149 -37.00 2.55 -1.45
CA THR A 149 -35.85 1.63 -1.37
C THR A 149 -36.25 0.32 -2.02
N ARG A 150 -35.66 -0.02 -3.15
CA ARG A 150 -36.03 -1.20 -3.92
C ARG A 150 -34.98 -2.29 -3.85
N ASP A 151 -35.46 -3.51 -3.62
CA ASP A 151 -34.87 -4.72 -4.16
C ASP A 151 -35.25 -4.75 -5.65
N GLY A 152 -34.42 -4.19 -6.51
CA GLY A 152 -34.73 -4.00 -7.91
C GLY A 152 -33.77 -4.70 -8.84
N PHE A 153 -33.81 -4.40 -10.14
CA PHE A 153 -33.04 -5.11 -11.15
C PHE A 153 -31.50 -4.95 -11.00
N LEU A 154 -31.01 -4.00 -10.20
CA LEU A 154 -29.58 -3.85 -9.86
C LEU A 154 -29.17 -4.67 -8.62
N THR A 155 -30.14 -5.13 -7.80
CA THR A 155 -29.86 -5.83 -6.55
C THR A 155 -29.30 -7.24 -6.80
N GLY A 156 -28.25 -7.60 -6.09
CA GLY A 156 -27.63 -8.91 -6.22
C GLY A 156 -26.74 -9.07 -7.45
N GLU A 157 -26.62 -8.07 -8.30
CA GLU A 157 -25.72 -8.13 -9.46
C GLU A 157 -24.26 -8.19 -9.00
N ARG A 158 -23.53 -9.15 -9.56
CA ARG A 158 -22.11 -9.37 -9.28
C ARG A 158 -21.33 -9.23 -10.57
N GLU A 159 -20.45 -8.26 -10.62
CA GLU A 159 -19.53 -8.11 -11.74
C GLU A 159 -18.09 -8.39 -11.30
N GLN A 160 -17.32 -9.05 -12.18
CA GLN A 160 -15.88 -9.17 -11.99
C GLN A 160 -15.19 -7.91 -12.50
N LEU A 161 -14.60 -7.19 -11.55
CA LEU A 161 -13.90 -5.95 -11.78
C LEU A 161 -12.41 -6.12 -11.57
N SER A 162 -11.63 -5.23 -12.16
CA SER A 162 -10.20 -5.16 -11.92
C SER A 162 -9.75 -3.71 -11.86
N THR A 163 -8.87 -3.44 -10.90
CA THR A 163 -8.27 -2.12 -10.70
C THR A 163 -6.76 -2.25 -10.64
N GLY A 164 -6.04 -1.42 -11.35
CA GLY A 164 -4.58 -1.34 -11.32
C GLY A 164 -4.10 0.04 -10.90
N TRP A 165 -3.08 0.11 -10.04
CA TRP A 165 -2.53 1.37 -9.54
C TRP A 165 -1.04 1.24 -9.25
N PHE A 166 -0.39 2.40 -9.04
CA PHE A 166 0.94 2.47 -8.47
C PHE A 166 0.91 3.10 -7.09
N GLU A 167 1.93 2.82 -6.28
CA GLU A 167 2.11 3.42 -4.96
C GLU A 167 3.53 3.95 -4.83
N PHE A 168 3.66 5.15 -4.26
CA PHE A 168 4.90 5.66 -3.70
C PHE A 168 4.83 5.57 -2.18
N LEU A 169 5.89 5.07 -1.58
CA LEU A 169 5.98 4.84 -0.14
C LEU A 169 7.13 5.62 0.46
N PHE A 170 6.88 6.16 1.64
CA PHE A 170 7.91 6.62 2.54
C PHE A 170 7.69 5.95 3.89
N GLY A 171 8.72 5.32 4.46
CA GLY A 171 8.51 4.58 5.68
C GLY A 171 9.79 4.32 6.47
N THR A 172 9.57 3.84 7.68
CA THR A 172 10.62 3.37 8.57
C THR A 172 10.34 1.94 9.03
N LYS A 173 11.41 1.17 9.22
CA LYS A 173 11.39 -0.15 9.87
C LYS A 173 12.38 -0.11 11.01
N VAL A 174 11.93 -0.48 12.20
CA VAL A 174 12.73 -0.49 13.43
C VAL A 174 12.77 -1.90 13.98
N GLN A 175 13.95 -2.37 14.31
CA GLN A 175 14.14 -3.65 14.98
C GLN A 175 13.76 -3.52 16.45
N LEU A 176 12.69 -4.21 16.86
CA LEU A 176 12.21 -4.24 18.24
C LEU A 176 12.93 -5.34 19.05
N LEU A 177 13.08 -6.50 18.44
CA LEU A 177 13.73 -7.69 19.02
C LEU A 177 14.59 -8.34 17.94
N PRO A 178 15.51 -9.25 18.29
CA PRO A 178 16.27 -10.01 17.30
C PRO A 178 15.32 -10.61 16.24
N ASN A 179 15.54 -10.26 14.97
CA ASN A 179 14.72 -10.67 13.81
C ASN A 179 13.28 -10.18 13.79
N PHE A 180 12.81 -9.37 14.74
CA PHE A 180 11.46 -8.86 14.79
C PHE A 180 11.44 -7.34 14.57
N TYR A 181 10.62 -6.88 13.62
CA TYR A 181 10.58 -5.48 13.16
C TYR A 181 9.18 -4.92 13.19
N ALA A 182 9.07 -3.67 13.63
CA ALA A 182 7.90 -2.83 13.39
C ALA A 182 8.19 -1.84 12.27
N GLY A 183 7.23 -1.63 11.39
CA GLY A 183 7.33 -0.70 10.29
C GLY A 183 6.11 0.21 10.20
N ILE A 184 6.34 1.49 9.91
CA ILE A 184 5.29 2.45 9.57
C ILE A 184 5.61 2.99 8.19
N SER A 185 4.61 3.08 7.32
CA SER A 185 4.76 3.70 6.00
C SER A 185 3.56 4.55 5.64
N LEU A 186 3.85 5.70 5.03
CA LEU A 186 2.90 6.55 4.35
C LEU A 186 2.92 6.18 2.87
N ARG A 187 1.76 6.04 2.26
CA ARG A 187 1.60 5.62 0.86
C ARG A 187 0.75 6.61 0.11
N MET A 188 1.19 6.95 -1.08
CA MET A 188 0.44 7.71 -2.07
C MET A 188 0.12 6.79 -3.23
N HIS A 189 -1.14 6.70 -3.58
CA HIS A 189 -1.64 5.81 -4.63
C HIS A 189 -2.05 6.62 -5.85
N GLY A 190 -1.72 6.14 -7.04
CA GLY A 190 -2.19 6.71 -8.31
C GLY A 190 -2.85 5.65 -9.18
N LEU A 191 -4.12 5.87 -9.55
CA LEU A 191 -4.91 4.96 -10.36
C LEU A 191 -4.36 4.90 -11.79
N LEU A 192 -4.10 3.70 -12.30
CA LEU A 192 -3.64 3.44 -13.68
C LEU A 192 -4.76 2.91 -14.56
N SER A 193 -5.53 1.96 -14.03
CA SER A 193 -6.62 1.33 -14.77
C SER A 193 -7.77 0.99 -13.83
N ASN A 194 -8.99 1.16 -14.31
CA ASN A 194 -10.18 0.86 -13.56
C ASN A 194 -11.26 0.33 -14.51
N LYS A 195 -11.63 -0.96 -14.37
CA LYS A 195 -12.75 -1.52 -15.10
C LYS A 195 -14.04 -1.08 -14.43
N GLN A 196 -14.85 -0.30 -15.16
CA GLN A 196 -16.16 0.15 -14.70
C GLN A 196 -17.20 -0.96 -14.87
N PRO A 197 -18.11 -1.16 -13.90
CA PRO A 197 -19.29 -1.98 -14.08
C PRO A 197 -20.27 -1.34 -15.07
N GLN A 198 -21.23 -2.13 -15.57
CA GLN A 198 -22.14 -1.65 -16.63
C GLN A 198 -23.17 -0.63 -16.12
N ASN A 199 -23.61 -0.76 -14.87
CA ASN A 199 -24.79 -0.05 -14.36
C ASN A 199 -24.48 0.99 -13.29
N PHE A 200 -23.30 0.96 -12.68
CA PHE A 200 -22.86 1.95 -11.68
C PHE A 200 -21.33 2.01 -11.60
N GLY A 201 -20.78 3.07 -11.01
CA GLY A 201 -19.33 3.26 -10.92
C GLY A 201 -18.62 2.24 -10.01
N ASN A 202 -17.37 1.92 -10.29
CA ASN A 202 -16.52 1.17 -9.37
C ASN A 202 -16.12 2.08 -8.19
N LEU A 203 -16.85 1.97 -7.09
CA LEU A 203 -16.75 2.88 -5.95
C LEU A 203 -15.66 2.53 -4.96
N TYR A 204 -15.23 1.26 -4.96
CA TYR A 204 -14.23 0.74 -4.03
C TYR A 204 -13.42 -0.39 -4.64
N ALA A 205 -12.10 -0.34 -4.52
CA ALA A 205 -11.22 -1.44 -4.89
C ALA A 205 -10.39 -1.89 -3.68
N PRO A 206 -10.37 -3.20 -3.38
CA PRO A 206 -9.52 -3.78 -2.36
C PRO A 206 -8.05 -3.37 -2.55
N GLY A 207 -7.41 -2.89 -1.47
CA GLY A 207 -6.03 -2.42 -1.48
C GLY A 207 -5.82 -0.99 -1.96
N PHE A 208 -6.71 -0.43 -2.78
CA PHE A 208 -6.68 0.97 -3.22
C PHE A 208 -7.56 1.88 -2.36
N ASN A 209 -8.67 1.36 -1.86
CA ASN A 209 -9.75 2.02 -1.15
C ASN A 209 -10.80 2.67 -2.07
N ARG A 210 -11.29 3.87 -1.70
CA ARG A 210 -12.37 4.57 -2.40
C ARG A 210 -11.89 5.10 -3.75
N ILE A 211 -12.68 4.84 -4.79
CA ILE A 211 -12.50 5.37 -6.14
C ILE A 211 -13.55 6.45 -6.35
N THR A 212 -13.16 7.59 -6.92
CA THR A 212 -14.06 8.67 -7.34
C THR A 212 -13.72 9.06 -8.77
N ASP A 213 -14.72 9.56 -9.51
CA ASP A 213 -14.54 9.91 -10.93
C ASP A 213 -13.53 11.05 -11.11
N ASP A 214 -13.51 12.00 -10.18
CA ASP A 214 -12.66 13.20 -10.24
C ASP A 214 -11.27 13.00 -9.62
N ASN A 215 -11.06 11.97 -8.78
CA ASN A 215 -9.83 11.80 -8.05
C ASN A 215 -9.17 10.45 -8.32
N LYS A 216 -8.08 10.49 -9.07
CA LYS A 216 -7.23 9.33 -9.39
C LYS A 216 -6.15 9.06 -8.34
N PHE A 217 -6.09 9.86 -7.27
CA PHE A 217 -5.08 9.75 -6.24
C PHE A 217 -5.70 9.38 -4.89
N GLY A 218 -4.97 8.59 -4.13
CA GLY A 218 -5.35 8.19 -2.78
C GLY A 218 -4.12 8.16 -1.87
N GLY A 219 -4.38 8.02 -0.58
CA GLY A 219 -3.33 7.87 0.41
C GLY A 219 -3.72 6.87 1.49
N SER A 220 -2.73 6.21 2.07
CA SER A 220 -2.91 5.32 3.20
C SER A 220 -1.70 5.32 4.14
N ILE A 221 -1.95 4.84 5.34
CA ILE A 221 -0.92 4.57 6.35
C ILE A 221 -0.96 3.07 6.61
N ASN A 222 0.21 2.44 6.67
CA ASN A 222 0.34 1.04 7.04
C ASN A 222 1.25 0.91 8.26
N TYR A 223 0.88 0.02 9.17
CA TYR A 223 1.68 -0.41 10.30
C TYR A 223 1.92 -1.91 10.21
N THR A 224 3.16 -2.32 10.04
CA THR A 224 3.52 -3.72 9.80
C THR A 224 4.34 -4.29 10.95
N LEU A 225 4.07 -5.55 11.28
CA LEU A 225 4.95 -6.37 12.12
C LEU A 225 5.51 -7.49 11.27
N THR A 226 6.84 -7.57 11.20
CA THR A 226 7.53 -8.53 10.33
C THR A 226 8.61 -9.29 11.08
N TYR A 227 8.81 -10.55 10.69
CA TYR A 227 9.89 -11.40 11.15
C TYR A 227 10.90 -11.64 10.03
N SER A 228 12.19 -11.55 10.35
CA SER A 228 13.29 -11.72 9.40
C SER A 228 13.88 -13.12 9.51
N PHE A 229 13.94 -13.82 8.38
CA PHE A 229 14.60 -15.09 8.20
C PHE A 229 15.97 -14.85 7.56
N PRO A 230 17.07 -14.85 8.31
CA PRO A 230 18.39 -14.61 7.75
C PRO A 230 18.90 -15.84 6.99
N PHE A 231 19.14 -15.68 5.70
CA PHE A 231 19.76 -16.71 4.86
C PHE A 231 21.21 -16.32 4.54
N ARG A 232 22.15 -17.21 4.86
CA ARG A 232 23.56 -17.05 4.51
C ARG A 232 23.89 -17.96 3.33
N PHE A 233 24.10 -17.42 2.16
CA PHE A 233 24.65 -18.16 1.04
C PHE A 233 26.19 -18.11 1.09
N LYS A 234 26.82 -19.23 1.31
CA LYS A 234 28.29 -19.36 1.09
C LYS A 234 28.57 -19.22 -0.41
N ARG A 235 29.32 -18.21 -0.80
CA ARG A 235 29.82 -18.11 -2.16
C ARG A 235 30.78 -19.27 -2.38
N LYS A 236 30.53 -20.12 -3.37
CA LYS A 236 31.51 -21.07 -3.86
C LYS A 236 32.58 -20.25 -4.59
N ASP A 237 33.79 -20.18 -4.03
CA ASP A 237 34.88 -19.55 -4.74
C ASP A 237 35.13 -20.36 -6.03
N PRO A 238 35.27 -19.69 -7.19
CA PRO A 238 35.69 -20.39 -8.38
C PRO A 238 37.06 -20.98 -8.09
N LYS A 239 37.18 -22.29 -8.16
CA LYS A 239 38.47 -23.00 -8.07
C LYS A 239 39.36 -22.46 -9.20
N ASN A 240 40.52 -21.94 -8.82
CA ASN A 240 41.62 -21.75 -9.75
C ASN A 240 41.99 -23.08 -10.41
#